data_0d8dbfa6b1f3acb2d0edca9fca15466a
#
_entry.id   0d8dbfa6b1f3acb2d0edca9fca15466a
#
_cell.length_a   1.000
_cell.length_b   1.000
_cell.length_c   1.000
_cell.angle_alpha   90.00
_cell.angle_beta   90.00
_cell.angle_gamma   90.00
#
_symmetry.space_group_name_H-M   'P 1'
#
loop_
_entity.id
_entity.type
_entity.pdbx_description
1 polymer ?
#
loop_
_entity_poly.entity_id
_entity_poly.type
_entity_poly.pdbx_seq_one_letter_code
_entity_poly.pdbx_strand_id
1 'polypeptide(L)' 'MEKVTFVDPQTKESIDFFVVEETQVNGTRYFFVTEEEDGDCDAYILKEVATEDDDVVCEMVDDDTELAAVGKIFS' A
#
# COMPACT_ATOMS: atom_id res chain seq x y z
N MET A 1 -1.11 15.41 1.99
CA MET A 1 -0.99 14.10 1.34
C MET A 1 -1.68 13.04 2.19
N GLU A 2 -2.42 12.17 1.56
CA GLU A 2 -3.15 11.12 2.26
C GLU A 2 -2.18 10.09 2.83
N LYS A 3 -2.52 9.56 4.01
CA LYS A 3 -1.71 8.54 4.67
C LYS A 3 -2.51 7.26 4.86
N VAL A 4 -1.81 6.15 4.86
CA VAL A 4 -2.38 4.84 5.19
C VAL A 4 -1.50 4.18 6.24
N THR A 5 -2.13 3.51 7.21
CA THR A 5 -1.40 2.80 8.25
C THR A 5 -1.29 1.32 7.89
N PHE A 6 -0.07 0.82 7.86
CA PHE A 6 0.22 -0.60 7.63
C PHE A 6 0.62 -1.24 8.94
N VAL A 7 0.01 -2.38 9.28
CA VAL A 7 0.36 -3.14 10.48
C VAL A 7 1.09 -4.39 10.03
N ASP A 8 2.35 -4.52 10.48
CA ASP A 8 3.16 -5.69 10.18
C ASP A 8 2.58 -6.90 10.91
N PRO A 9 2.17 -7.95 10.22
CA PRO A 9 1.56 -9.11 10.88
C PRO A 9 2.52 -9.91 11.75
N GLN A 10 3.81 -9.77 11.54
CA GLN A 10 4.82 -10.51 12.32
C GLN A 10 5.20 -9.77 13.59
N THR A 11 5.44 -8.48 13.51
CA THR A 11 5.91 -7.70 14.66
C THR A 11 4.81 -6.93 15.36
N LYS A 12 3.64 -6.78 14.72
CA LYS A 12 2.51 -5.98 15.20
C LYS A 12 2.83 -4.49 15.28
N GLU A 13 3.88 -4.06 14.62
CA GLU A 13 4.22 -2.65 14.56
C GLU A 13 3.40 -1.95 13.50
N SER A 14 3.05 -0.69 13.77
CA SER A 14 2.30 0.16 12.84
C SER A 14 3.26 1.10 12.13
N ILE A 15 3.12 1.21 10.82
CA ILE A 15 3.93 2.11 10.01
C ILE A 15 2.98 2.99 9.20
N ASP A 16 3.17 4.29 9.26
CA ASP A 16 2.38 5.23 8.47
C ASP A 16 3.11 5.49 7.15
N PHE A 17 2.39 5.30 6.05
CA PHE A 17 2.91 5.57 4.72
C PHE A 17 2.14 6.72 4.09
N PHE A 18 2.82 7.47 3.24
CA PHE A 18 2.18 8.49 2.43
C PHE A 18 1.71 7.88 1.11
N VAL A 19 0.46 8.13 0.76
CA VAL A 19 -0.12 7.59 -0.48
C VAL A 19 0.24 8.52 -1.63
N VAL A 20 1.05 8.01 -2.56
CA VAL A 20 1.43 8.74 -3.75
C VAL A 20 0.36 8.57 -4.83
N GLU A 21 -0.14 7.35 -4.96
CA GLU A 21 -1.12 7.03 -6.00
C GLU A 21 -1.99 5.86 -5.54
N GLU A 22 -3.20 5.80 -6.07
CA GLU A 22 -4.16 4.76 -5.72
C GLU A 22 -4.81 4.23 -7.00
N THR A 23 -5.05 2.93 -7.07
CA THR A 23 -5.75 2.33 -8.19
C THR A 23 -6.56 1.13 -7.72
N GLN A 24 -7.47 0.67 -8.58
CA GLN A 24 -8.27 -0.52 -8.31
C GLN A 24 -8.13 -1.49 -9.48
N VAL A 25 -7.82 -2.75 -9.16
CA VAL A 25 -7.66 -3.81 -10.16
C VAL A 25 -8.48 -5.01 -9.69
N ASN A 26 -9.41 -5.45 -10.54
CA ASN A 26 -10.27 -6.61 -10.23
C ASN A 26 -10.96 -6.52 -8.87
N GLY A 27 -11.39 -5.33 -8.50
CA GLY A 27 -12.10 -5.11 -7.24
C GLY A 27 -11.20 -4.95 -6.01
N THR A 28 -9.88 -5.02 -6.19
CA THR A 28 -8.92 -4.83 -5.11
C THR A 28 -8.27 -3.47 -5.25
N ARG A 29 -8.25 -2.71 -4.17
CA ARG A 29 -7.59 -1.39 -4.15
C ARG A 29 -6.13 -1.57 -3.82
N TYR A 30 -5.28 -0.87 -4.57
CA TYR A 30 -3.84 -0.87 -4.38
C TYR A 30 -3.36 0.56 -4.16
N PHE A 31 -2.40 0.70 -3.26
CA PHE A 31 -1.82 2.00 -2.93
C PHE A 31 -0.33 1.97 -3.21
N PHE A 32 0.13 2.94 -3.97
CA PHE A 32 1.56 3.17 -4.17
C PHE A 32 1.99 4.17 -3.10
N VAL A 33 2.84 3.73 -2.19
CA VAL A 33 3.15 4.48 -0.97
C VAL A 33 4.63 4.64 -0.76
N THR A 34 5.00 5.66 0.01
CA THR A 34 6.38 5.91 0.41
C THR A 34 6.43 6.17 1.91
N GLU A 35 7.63 5.98 2.49
CA GLU A 35 7.82 6.24 3.91
C GLU A 35 7.97 7.73 4.21
N GLU A 36 8.40 8.50 3.21
CA GLU A 36 8.61 9.94 3.36
C GLU A 36 7.80 10.72 2.35
N GLU A 37 7.37 11.90 2.76
CA GLU A 37 6.50 12.74 1.95
C GLU A 37 7.15 13.22 0.66
N ASP A 38 8.46 13.43 0.67
CA ASP A 38 9.17 13.93 -0.50
C ASP A 38 9.40 12.86 -1.58
N GLY A 39 9.12 11.59 -1.24
CA GLY A 39 9.27 10.51 -2.21
C GLY A 39 10.70 10.11 -2.52
N ASP A 40 11.66 10.62 -1.76
CA ASP A 40 13.08 10.37 -1.98
C ASP A 40 13.54 9.12 -1.23
N CYS A 41 12.65 8.12 -1.14
CA CYS A 41 12.88 6.88 -0.43
C CYS A 41 12.25 5.74 -1.22
N ASP A 42 12.40 4.52 -0.72
CA ASP A 42 11.82 3.34 -1.36
C ASP A 42 10.30 3.43 -1.38
N ALA A 43 9.72 3.01 -2.48
CA ALA A 43 8.27 2.95 -2.63
C ALA A 43 7.80 1.51 -2.45
N TYR A 44 6.58 1.38 -1.96
CA TYR A 44 5.97 0.07 -1.72
C TYR A 44 4.58 0.05 -2.31
N ILE A 45 4.07 -1.16 -2.56
CA ILE A 45 2.70 -1.34 -3.02
C ILE A 45 1.96 -2.09 -1.94
N LEU A 46 0.88 -1.50 -1.45
CA LEU A 46 -0.02 -2.11 -0.47
C LEU A 46 -1.35 -2.42 -1.12
N LYS A 47 -2.01 -3.48 -0.67
CA LYS A 47 -3.36 -3.80 -1.11
C LYS A 47 -4.30 -3.77 0.08
N GLU A 48 -5.51 -3.28 -0.15
CA GLU A 48 -6.55 -3.25 0.88
C GLU A 48 -7.14 -4.65 1.02
N VAL A 49 -7.11 -5.19 2.25
CA VAL A 49 -7.67 -6.52 2.52
C VAL A 49 -8.93 -6.46 3.37
N ALA A 50 -9.12 -5.38 4.12
CA ALA A 50 -10.31 -5.21 4.96
C ALA A 50 -10.48 -3.76 5.34
N THR A 51 -11.67 -3.42 5.84
CA THR A 51 -11.94 -2.11 6.44
C THR A 51 -12.55 -2.38 7.81
N GLU A 52 -11.96 -1.81 8.86
CA GLU A 52 -12.43 -1.95 10.22
C GLU A 52 -12.51 -0.57 10.89
N ASP A 53 -13.69 -0.23 11.44
CA ASP A 53 -13.90 1.01 12.20
C ASP A 53 -13.31 2.25 11.52
N ASP A 54 -13.58 2.42 10.23
CA ASP A 54 -13.07 3.53 9.42
C ASP A 54 -11.58 3.43 9.09
N ASP A 55 -10.89 2.41 9.58
CA ASP A 55 -9.49 2.17 9.23
C ASP A 55 -9.38 1.17 8.09
N VAL A 56 -8.46 1.45 7.19
CA VAL A 56 -8.16 0.56 6.07
C VAL A 56 -7.04 -0.37 6.49
N VAL A 57 -7.31 -1.67 6.45
CA VAL A 57 -6.29 -2.68 6.74
C VAL A 57 -5.63 -3.07 5.43
N CYS A 58 -4.33 -2.87 5.35
CA CYS A 58 -3.56 -3.14 4.14
C CYS A 58 -2.54 -4.22 4.37
N GLU A 59 -2.17 -4.89 3.30
CA GLU A 59 -1.13 -5.92 3.29
C GLU A 59 -0.12 -5.56 2.22
N MET A 60 1.16 -5.78 2.51
CA MET A 60 2.20 -5.51 1.54
C MET A 60 2.17 -6.54 0.42
N VAL A 61 2.21 -6.06 -0.83
CA VAL A 61 2.21 -6.94 -1.98
C VAL A 61 3.62 -7.47 -2.19
N ASP A 62 3.79 -8.78 -2.07
CA ASP A 62 5.09 -9.43 -2.24
C ASP A 62 5.09 -10.53 -3.31
N ASP A 63 3.97 -10.77 -3.95
CA ASP A 63 3.86 -11.73 -5.04
C ASP A 63 4.40 -11.11 -6.33
N ASP A 64 5.38 -11.76 -6.95
CA ASP A 64 6.04 -11.24 -8.14
C ASP A 64 5.07 -11.00 -9.29
N THR A 65 4.11 -11.90 -9.48
CA THR A 65 3.12 -11.76 -10.54
C THR A 65 2.21 -10.57 -10.29
N GLU A 66 1.76 -10.42 -9.05
CA GLU A 66 0.90 -9.32 -8.64
C GLU A 66 1.65 -7.99 -8.75
N LEU A 67 2.91 -7.95 -8.30
CA LEU A 67 3.74 -6.77 -8.39
C LEU A 67 3.95 -6.34 -9.84
N ALA A 68 4.18 -7.31 -10.74
CA ALA A 68 4.38 -7.00 -12.14
C ALA A 68 3.11 -6.41 -12.77
N ALA A 69 1.95 -6.96 -12.43
CA ALA A 69 0.68 -6.48 -12.96
C ALA A 69 0.34 -5.09 -12.45
N VAL A 70 0.46 -4.87 -11.15
CA VAL A 70 0.11 -3.59 -10.52
C VAL A 70 1.16 -2.53 -10.85
N GLY A 71 2.42 -2.91 -10.90
CA GLY A 71 3.50 -1.99 -11.20
C GLY A 71 3.36 -1.33 -12.57
N LYS A 72 2.79 -2.04 -13.54
CA LYS A 72 2.53 -1.48 -14.87
C LYS A 72 1.51 -0.35 -14.83
N ILE A 73 0.56 -0.43 -13.92
CA ILE A 73 -0.49 0.58 -13.77
C ILE A 73 0.10 1.85 -13.19
N PHE A 74 1.04 1.72 -12.25
CA PHE A 74 1.67 2.85 -11.59
C PHE A 74 2.88 3.42 -12.34
N SER A 75 3.34 2.72 -13.35
CA SER A 75 4.52 3.17 -14.09
C SER A 75 4.22 4.20 -15.19
#